data_9603a8fbc0182ac839c18189e7fc803f
#
_entry.id   9603a8fbc0182ac839c18189e7fc803f
#
_cell.length_a   1.000
_cell.length_b   1.000
_cell.length_c   1.000
_cell.angle_alpha   90.00
_cell.angle_beta   90.00
_cell.angle_gamma   90.00
#
_symmetry.space_group_name_H-M   'P 1'
#
loop_
_entity.id
_entity.type
_entity.pdbx_description
1 polymer ?
#
loop_
_entity_poly.entity_id
_entity_poly.type
_entity_poly.pdbx_seq_one_letter_code
_entity_poly.pdbx_strand_id
1 'polypeptide(L)'
;MSEILKNPHKKFYFFLILITLVNLLQAYFTEITLDEAYYYQYARDLDWGYYDHPPMVALVIKISQLFFNGNLGVRFLTVLLFSGNLFLIWKYLLPQDKASYVNEFIILSLGLVMMNAYSFITTPDVPLLFFGTVFFILYQRFTEKQNFWNAVLLGISVALLFYSKYQAVLLVFFVVISNLKMLTKPYIYLAGIVTSLLMLPHLMWHIEHDFPTFQYHLVDRSEKFKIKYFLEYLPNQFAVFNPFILIPFVILLFKNKYQNLQEKAYYFVSVGFLVFFALTSLRGHVEPHWTVIASIPMVILFLQFIKEKPSWQKYVRTIVLGSLVLVFTTRVLLLTDLLPKKLEFTGKEQKYKALAEKIGKTPVLFTGSFQSTSLYNYFTGNESSTLGSLNVKKTQFDIWQREQNYFGKRVFVEKPNTPRSQKIIDENNINFNGFYVEHFQTPNRLKIEFELPSEQLKNNQIIPITIYNPTKNVVNFNHPEIPVTITAVFLAHRETTDIPTEIEKMPTVLKPGESFKTQIKINTQNLKAGDYNFGITTNCILGNAYNSKFVKATVN
;
A
#
# COMPACT_ATOMS: atom_id res chain seq x y z
N MET A 1 -22.74 -16.85 33.18
CA MET A 1 -21.37 -16.47 32.81
C MET A 1 -20.34 -17.48 33.34
N SER A 2 -20.40 -17.95 34.59
CA SER A 2 -19.44 -18.93 35.15
C SER A 2 -19.38 -20.28 34.40
N GLU A 3 -20.50 -20.82 33.96
CA GLU A 3 -20.54 -22.09 33.19
C GLU A 3 -20.01 -22.00 31.76
N ILE A 4 -20.21 -20.85 31.10
CA ILE A 4 -19.66 -20.60 29.75
C ILE A 4 -18.14 -20.61 29.80
N LEU A 5 -17.54 -20.00 30.81
CA LEU A 5 -16.09 -19.89 30.96
C LEU A 5 -15.43 -21.22 31.36
N LYS A 6 -16.17 -22.19 31.89
CA LYS A 6 -15.67 -23.53 32.22
C LYS A 6 -15.53 -24.42 30.99
N ASN A 7 -16.36 -24.25 29.96
CA ASN A 7 -16.25 -25.01 28.72
C ASN A 7 -15.34 -24.27 27.71
N PRO A 8 -14.18 -24.85 27.31
CA PRO A 8 -13.21 -24.18 26.43
C PRO A 8 -13.81 -23.76 25.08
N HIS A 9 -14.68 -24.56 24.47
CA HIS A 9 -15.32 -24.21 23.21
C HIS A 9 -16.29 -23.05 23.37
N LYS A 10 -17.15 -23.08 24.41
CA LYS A 10 -18.06 -21.97 24.71
C LYS A 10 -17.29 -20.69 25.05
N LYS A 11 -16.16 -20.82 25.75
CA LYS A 11 -15.25 -19.73 26.06
C LYS A 11 -14.68 -19.08 24.80
N PHE A 12 -14.23 -19.88 23.84
CA PHE A 12 -13.72 -19.36 22.55
C PHE A 12 -14.82 -18.61 21.79
N TYR A 13 -16.03 -19.16 21.64
CA TYR A 13 -17.11 -18.48 20.93
C TYR A 13 -17.57 -17.20 21.64
N PHE A 14 -17.62 -17.21 22.97
CA PHE A 14 -17.90 -16.00 23.75
C PHE A 14 -16.84 -14.91 23.51
N PHE A 15 -15.55 -15.31 23.55
CA PHE A 15 -14.45 -14.42 23.21
C PHE A 15 -14.60 -13.87 21.79
N LEU A 16 -14.91 -14.71 20.82
CA LEU A 16 -15.04 -14.32 19.41
C LEU A 16 -16.14 -13.27 19.21
N ILE A 17 -17.30 -13.45 19.85
CA ILE A 17 -18.39 -12.47 19.83
C ILE A 17 -17.94 -11.17 20.50
N LEU A 18 -17.33 -11.25 21.68
CA LEU A 18 -16.89 -10.08 22.42
C LEU A 18 -15.87 -9.24 21.64
N ILE A 19 -14.83 -9.89 21.08
CA ILE A 19 -13.80 -9.16 20.32
C ILE A 19 -14.36 -8.59 19.01
N THR A 20 -15.34 -9.26 18.38
CA THR A 20 -16.05 -8.72 17.22
C THR A 20 -16.78 -7.43 17.58
N LEU A 21 -17.52 -7.41 18.69
CA LEU A 21 -18.22 -6.21 19.15
C LEU A 21 -17.24 -5.07 19.51
N VAL A 22 -16.16 -5.39 20.22
CA VAL A 22 -15.11 -4.41 20.55
C VAL A 22 -14.48 -3.84 19.28
N ASN A 23 -14.21 -4.67 18.29
CA ASN A 23 -13.65 -4.22 17.02
C ASN A 23 -14.64 -3.38 16.21
N LEU A 24 -15.93 -3.69 16.22
CA LEU A 24 -16.97 -2.85 15.58
C LEU A 24 -17.06 -1.47 16.24
N LEU A 25 -17.03 -1.40 17.57
CA LEU A 25 -17.00 -0.12 18.29
C LEU A 25 -15.72 0.67 17.96
N GLN A 26 -14.57 0.00 17.98
CA GLN A 26 -13.30 0.63 17.61
C GLN A 26 -13.33 1.15 16.16
N ALA A 27 -13.83 0.34 15.22
CA ALA A 27 -13.96 0.68 13.81
C ALA A 27 -14.87 1.90 13.58
N TYR A 28 -15.92 2.03 14.38
CA TYR A 28 -16.85 3.16 14.30
C TYR A 28 -16.23 4.47 14.81
N PHE A 29 -15.62 4.44 16.01
CA PHE A 29 -15.15 5.64 16.69
C PHE A 29 -13.76 6.12 16.26
N THR A 30 -12.90 5.25 15.74
CA THR A 30 -11.55 5.66 15.27
C THR A 30 -11.66 6.34 13.90
N GLU A 31 -11.08 7.54 13.74
CA GLU A 31 -11.01 8.19 12.44
C GLU A 31 -10.29 7.30 11.41
N ILE A 32 -10.69 7.44 10.15
CA ILE A 32 -10.08 6.70 9.03
C ILE A 32 -8.60 7.06 8.89
N THR A 33 -7.76 6.09 8.56
CA THR A 33 -6.34 6.33 8.30
C THR A 33 -6.12 6.94 6.90
N LEU A 34 -4.91 7.46 6.67
CA LEU A 34 -4.51 8.05 5.39
C LEU A 34 -4.70 7.05 4.23
N ASP A 35 -4.27 5.81 4.43
CA ASP A 35 -4.33 4.77 3.41
C ASP A 35 -5.75 4.22 3.23
N GLU A 36 -6.55 4.10 4.30
CA GLU A 36 -7.96 3.72 4.17
C GLU A 36 -8.76 4.70 3.32
N ALA A 37 -8.49 6.01 3.46
CA ALA A 37 -9.12 7.02 2.61
C ALA A 37 -8.74 6.84 1.13
N TYR A 38 -7.52 6.40 0.85
CA TYR A 38 -7.07 6.09 -0.50
C TYR A 38 -7.73 4.82 -1.05
N TYR A 39 -7.80 3.74 -0.26
CA TYR A 39 -8.52 2.52 -0.66
C TYR A 39 -10.03 2.73 -0.78
N TYR A 40 -10.60 3.68 -0.02
CA TYR A 40 -11.98 4.12 -0.23
C TYR A 40 -12.20 4.69 -1.64
N GLN A 41 -11.20 5.44 -2.19
CA GLN A 41 -11.29 5.92 -3.57
C GLN A 41 -11.28 4.76 -4.58
N TYR A 42 -10.54 3.66 -4.31
CA TYR A 42 -10.59 2.44 -5.13
C TYR A 42 -11.99 1.82 -5.12
N ALA A 43 -12.64 1.77 -3.96
CA ALA A 43 -13.99 1.21 -3.84
C ALA A 43 -15.08 2.04 -4.53
N ARG A 44 -14.82 3.33 -4.82
CA ARG A 44 -15.71 4.16 -5.64
C ARG A 44 -15.67 3.75 -7.12
N ASP A 45 -14.51 3.40 -7.62
CA ASP A 45 -14.26 3.02 -9.01
C ASP A 45 -13.59 1.64 -9.03
N LEU A 46 -14.42 0.57 -8.90
CA LEU A 46 -13.93 -0.81 -8.91
C LEU A 46 -13.29 -1.16 -10.24
N ASP A 47 -12.10 -1.71 -10.18
CA ASP A 47 -11.34 -2.17 -11.31
C ASP A 47 -10.59 -3.47 -10.98
N TRP A 48 -10.01 -4.13 -11.97
CA TRP A 48 -9.27 -5.39 -11.82
C TRP A 48 -7.85 -5.20 -11.26
N GLY A 49 -7.37 -3.99 -11.12
CA GLY A 49 -6.10 -3.64 -10.52
C GLY A 49 -6.02 -2.15 -10.19
N TYR A 50 -5.03 -1.78 -9.40
CA TYR A 50 -4.74 -0.39 -9.07
C TYR A 50 -3.23 -0.17 -9.14
N TYR A 51 -2.81 1.10 -9.11
CA TYR A 51 -1.42 1.52 -9.29
C TYR A 51 -0.43 0.72 -8.42
N ASP A 52 -0.74 0.50 -7.15
CA ASP A 52 0.16 -0.08 -6.15
C ASP A 52 -0.41 -1.34 -5.47
N HIS A 53 -1.69 -1.69 -5.70
CA HIS A 53 -2.34 -2.84 -5.06
C HIS A 53 -3.28 -3.62 -5.97
N PRO A 54 -3.45 -4.93 -5.72
CA PRO A 54 -4.53 -5.72 -6.31
C PRO A 54 -5.91 -5.29 -5.76
N PRO A 55 -7.03 -5.72 -6.38
CA PRO A 55 -8.35 -5.13 -6.15
C PRO A 55 -9.09 -5.55 -4.88
N MET A 56 -8.63 -6.56 -4.13
CA MET A 56 -9.43 -7.16 -3.06
C MET A 56 -9.77 -6.19 -1.93
N VAL A 57 -8.88 -5.26 -1.59
CA VAL A 57 -9.16 -4.25 -0.56
C VAL A 57 -10.30 -3.32 -0.97
N ALA A 58 -10.37 -2.95 -2.25
CA ALA A 58 -11.47 -2.16 -2.79
C ALA A 58 -12.82 -2.91 -2.71
N LEU A 59 -12.81 -4.21 -3.03
CA LEU A 59 -13.99 -5.08 -2.92
C LEU A 59 -14.45 -5.22 -1.47
N VAL A 60 -13.53 -5.41 -0.52
CA VAL A 60 -13.82 -5.47 0.93
C VAL A 60 -14.54 -4.19 1.39
N ILE A 61 -14.04 -3.02 1.00
CA ILE A 61 -14.67 -1.74 1.33
C ILE A 61 -16.03 -1.62 0.62
N LYS A 62 -16.11 -1.95 -0.67
CA LYS A 62 -17.36 -1.86 -1.43
C LYS A 62 -18.48 -2.70 -0.82
N ILE A 63 -18.17 -3.93 -0.37
CA ILE A 63 -19.14 -4.79 0.31
C ILE A 63 -19.53 -4.18 1.67
N SER A 64 -18.58 -3.62 2.43
CA SER A 64 -18.88 -2.94 3.70
C SER A 64 -19.87 -1.79 3.51
N GLN A 65 -19.75 -1.03 2.42
CA GLN A 65 -20.63 0.09 2.05
C GLN A 65 -22.06 -0.32 1.72
N LEU A 66 -22.33 -1.60 1.46
CA LEU A 66 -23.70 -2.09 1.29
C LEU A 66 -24.49 -2.11 2.61
N PHE A 67 -23.81 -2.12 3.74
CA PHE A 67 -24.41 -2.24 5.07
C PHE A 67 -24.32 -0.95 5.88
N PHE A 68 -23.22 -0.19 5.73
CA PHE A 68 -22.94 0.98 6.56
C PHE A 68 -22.28 2.09 5.74
N ASN A 69 -22.42 3.32 6.23
CA ASN A 69 -21.69 4.50 5.75
C ASN A 69 -20.57 4.90 6.73
N GLY A 70 -19.78 5.91 6.37
CA GLY A 70 -18.72 6.44 7.22
C GLY A 70 -17.64 5.39 7.54
N ASN A 71 -17.05 5.47 8.74
CA ASN A 71 -15.94 4.60 9.13
C ASN A 71 -16.31 3.11 9.11
N LEU A 72 -17.53 2.73 9.53
CA LEU A 72 -18.01 1.35 9.41
C LEU A 72 -18.21 0.92 7.97
N GLY A 73 -18.62 1.81 7.07
CA GLY A 73 -18.71 1.53 5.65
C GLY A 73 -17.36 1.18 5.00
N VAL A 74 -16.25 1.58 5.62
CA VAL A 74 -14.89 1.16 5.20
C VAL A 74 -14.47 -0.15 5.87
N ARG A 75 -14.90 -0.41 7.12
CA ARG A 75 -14.27 -1.39 8.03
C ARG A 75 -15.14 -2.58 8.41
N PHE A 76 -16.44 -2.57 8.14
CA PHE A 76 -17.36 -3.61 8.61
C PHE A 76 -16.90 -5.02 8.21
N LEU A 77 -16.64 -5.23 6.92
CA LEU A 77 -16.19 -6.55 6.45
C LEU A 77 -14.80 -6.90 6.99
N THR A 78 -13.92 -5.91 7.20
CA THR A 78 -12.61 -6.11 7.86
C THR A 78 -12.77 -6.78 9.22
N VAL A 79 -13.69 -6.28 10.07
CA VAL A 79 -13.96 -6.87 11.39
C VAL A 79 -14.47 -8.30 11.27
N LEU A 80 -15.35 -8.56 10.30
CA LEU A 80 -15.87 -9.91 10.06
C LEU A 80 -14.80 -10.87 9.53
N LEU A 81 -13.92 -10.41 8.62
CA LEU A 81 -12.80 -11.20 8.09
C LEU A 81 -11.81 -11.56 9.20
N PHE A 82 -11.49 -10.64 10.11
CA PHE A 82 -10.64 -10.93 11.26
C PHE A 82 -11.27 -11.98 12.17
N SER A 83 -12.54 -11.83 12.52
CA SER A 83 -13.25 -12.79 13.37
C SER A 83 -13.38 -14.15 12.69
N GLY A 84 -13.68 -14.16 11.37
CA GLY A 84 -13.68 -15.35 10.54
C GLY A 84 -12.31 -16.03 10.47
N ASN A 85 -11.23 -15.25 10.41
CA ASN A 85 -9.86 -15.75 10.43
C ASN A 85 -9.57 -16.52 11.73
N LEU A 86 -9.87 -15.94 12.89
CA LEU A 86 -9.71 -16.62 14.19
C LEU A 86 -10.58 -17.88 14.29
N PHE A 87 -11.83 -17.80 13.80
CA PHE A 87 -12.72 -18.96 13.76
C PHE A 87 -12.16 -20.09 12.90
N LEU A 88 -11.66 -19.79 11.70
CA LEU A 88 -11.09 -20.77 10.78
C LEU A 88 -9.82 -21.41 11.34
N ILE A 89 -8.92 -20.61 11.94
CA ILE A 89 -7.73 -21.14 12.62
C ILE A 89 -8.15 -22.10 13.73
N TRP A 90 -9.04 -21.65 14.63
CA TRP A 90 -9.54 -22.46 15.75
C TRP A 90 -10.17 -23.75 15.28
N LYS A 91 -11.03 -23.70 14.27
CA LYS A 91 -11.81 -24.86 13.84
C LYS A 91 -11.00 -25.87 13.04
N TYR A 92 -10.13 -25.42 12.14
CA TYR A 92 -9.55 -26.28 11.11
C TYR A 92 -8.03 -26.45 11.18
N LEU A 93 -7.28 -25.49 11.71
CA LEU A 93 -5.82 -25.53 11.70
C LEU A 93 -5.19 -25.93 13.03
N LEU A 94 -5.92 -25.80 14.14
CA LEU A 94 -5.45 -26.26 15.44
C LEU A 94 -5.79 -27.73 15.67
N PRO A 95 -4.93 -28.50 16.38
CA PRO A 95 -5.17 -29.88 16.74
C PRO A 95 -6.46 -30.11 17.52
N GLN A 96 -6.90 -31.36 17.63
CA GLN A 96 -8.17 -31.69 18.32
C GLN A 96 -8.14 -31.41 19.83
N ASP A 97 -6.96 -31.47 20.46
CA ASP A 97 -6.73 -31.18 21.89
C ASP A 97 -6.66 -29.67 22.21
N LYS A 98 -6.98 -28.80 21.24
CA LYS A 98 -6.96 -27.32 21.35
C LYS A 98 -7.73 -26.76 22.54
N ALA A 99 -8.70 -27.50 23.04
CA ALA A 99 -9.48 -27.10 24.22
C ALA A 99 -8.60 -26.84 25.45
N SER A 100 -7.47 -27.57 25.59
CA SER A 100 -6.56 -27.46 26.73
C SER A 100 -5.75 -26.15 26.75
N TYR A 101 -5.62 -25.44 25.61
CA TYR A 101 -4.84 -24.22 25.47
C TYR A 101 -5.62 -23.06 24.82
N VAL A 102 -6.95 -23.03 25.03
CA VAL A 102 -7.81 -21.94 24.51
C VAL A 102 -7.37 -20.56 25.00
N ASN A 103 -6.85 -20.46 26.22
CA ASN A 103 -6.36 -19.19 26.77
C ASN A 103 -5.15 -18.68 26.03
N GLU A 104 -4.18 -19.57 25.78
CA GLU A 104 -2.96 -19.25 25.05
C GLU A 104 -3.27 -18.84 23.62
N PHE A 105 -4.20 -19.52 22.96
CA PHE A 105 -4.66 -19.11 21.62
C PHE A 105 -5.24 -17.70 21.62
N ILE A 106 -6.12 -17.37 22.56
CA ILE A 106 -6.71 -16.04 22.70
C ILE A 106 -5.62 -15.00 22.95
N ILE A 107 -4.72 -15.25 23.92
CA ILE A 107 -3.68 -14.31 24.30
C ILE A 107 -2.69 -14.06 23.15
N LEU A 108 -2.24 -15.12 22.47
CA LEU A 108 -1.30 -15.00 21.35
C LEU A 108 -1.95 -14.26 20.16
N SER A 109 -3.21 -14.59 19.84
CA SER A 109 -3.93 -13.94 18.73
C SER A 109 -4.13 -12.44 18.97
N LEU A 110 -4.41 -12.04 20.21
CA LEU A 110 -4.54 -10.62 20.58
C LEU A 110 -3.19 -9.92 20.75
N GLY A 111 -2.14 -10.67 21.12
CA GLY A 111 -0.80 -10.16 21.39
C GLY A 111 0.00 -9.80 20.15
N LEU A 112 -0.34 -10.35 18.97
CA LEU A 112 0.27 -9.98 17.69
C LEU A 112 -0.22 -8.59 17.27
N VAL A 113 0.61 -7.58 17.51
CA VAL A 113 0.23 -6.16 17.46
C VAL A 113 -0.37 -5.76 16.11
N MET A 114 0.30 -6.07 15.01
CA MET A 114 -0.17 -5.67 13.68
C MET A 114 -1.41 -6.45 13.27
N MET A 115 -1.49 -7.74 13.58
CA MET A 115 -2.70 -8.54 13.35
C MET A 115 -3.89 -8.00 14.16
N ASN A 116 -3.63 -7.52 15.38
CA ASN A 116 -4.64 -6.86 16.22
C ASN A 116 -5.08 -5.51 15.62
N ALA A 117 -4.15 -4.68 15.11
CA ALA A 117 -4.49 -3.42 14.43
C ALA A 117 -5.37 -3.68 13.19
N TYR A 118 -5.05 -4.69 12.40
CA TYR A 118 -5.84 -5.08 11.23
C TYR A 118 -7.18 -5.77 11.55
N SER A 119 -7.52 -5.89 12.81
CA SER A 119 -8.85 -6.34 13.22
C SER A 119 -9.93 -5.27 13.04
N PHE A 120 -9.54 -3.98 12.87
CA PHE A 120 -10.46 -2.85 12.72
C PHE A 120 -9.96 -1.76 11.75
N ILE A 121 -8.76 -1.89 11.17
CA ILE A 121 -8.21 -0.99 10.15
C ILE A 121 -8.16 -1.77 8.82
N THR A 122 -8.74 -1.20 7.77
CA THR A 122 -8.83 -1.85 6.46
C THR A 122 -7.59 -1.60 5.63
N THR A 123 -6.87 -2.66 5.33
CA THR A 123 -5.69 -2.65 4.45
C THR A 123 -5.69 -3.88 3.54
N PRO A 124 -4.87 -3.95 2.49
CA PRO A 124 -4.69 -5.17 1.69
C PRO A 124 -4.25 -6.40 2.49
N ASP A 125 -3.67 -6.19 3.69
CA ASP A 125 -3.26 -7.27 4.58
C ASP A 125 -4.44 -8.01 5.23
N VAL A 126 -5.58 -7.35 5.37
CA VAL A 126 -6.78 -7.98 5.94
C VAL A 126 -7.28 -9.16 5.10
N PRO A 127 -7.60 -8.99 3.82
CA PRO A 127 -7.95 -10.13 2.97
C PRO A 127 -6.78 -11.10 2.78
N LEU A 128 -5.52 -10.63 2.77
CA LEU A 128 -4.35 -11.52 2.72
C LEU A 128 -4.31 -12.48 3.90
N LEU A 129 -4.53 -12.02 5.13
CA LEU A 129 -4.58 -12.86 6.32
C LEU A 129 -5.73 -13.86 6.26
N PHE A 130 -6.92 -13.42 5.88
CA PHE A 130 -8.08 -14.29 5.79
C PHE A 130 -7.90 -15.38 4.72
N PHE A 131 -7.56 -15.00 3.49
CA PHE A 131 -7.34 -15.96 2.41
C PHE A 131 -6.06 -16.79 2.61
N GLY A 132 -5.08 -16.29 3.35
CA GLY A 132 -3.92 -17.07 3.81
C GLY A 132 -4.33 -18.22 4.71
N THR A 133 -5.26 -17.98 5.63
CA THR A 133 -5.83 -19.06 6.47
C THR A 133 -6.63 -20.05 5.63
N VAL A 134 -7.47 -19.58 4.71
CA VAL A 134 -8.23 -20.44 3.77
C VAL A 134 -7.27 -21.28 2.93
N PHE A 135 -6.20 -20.67 2.41
CA PHE A 135 -5.18 -21.36 1.63
C PHE A 135 -4.51 -22.47 2.44
N PHE A 136 -4.12 -22.25 3.70
CA PHE A 136 -3.53 -23.28 4.54
C PHE A 136 -4.49 -24.45 4.81
N ILE A 137 -5.79 -24.18 5.00
CA ILE A 137 -6.81 -25.21 5.14
C ILE A 137 -6.91 -26.05 3.86
N LEU A 138 -6.95 -25.40 2.70
CA LEU A 138 -7.08 -26.08 1.41
C LEU A 138 -5.79 -26.79 0.99
N TYR A 139 -4.62 -26.25 1.34
CA TYR A 139 -3.34 -26.92 1.19
C TYR A 139 -3.28 -28.20 2.01
N GLN A 140 -3.72 -28.17 3.27
CA GLN A 140 -3.82 -29.38 4.10
C GLN A 140 -4.72 -30.43 3.45
N ARG A 141 -5.93 -30.07 3.04
CA ARG A 141 -6.87 -30.98 2.35
C ARG A 141 -6.27 -31.55 1.07
N PHE A 142 -5.57 -30.71 0.31
CA PHE A 142 -4.92 -31.16 -0.93
C PHE A 142 -3.77 -32.13 -0.65
N THR A 143 -2.97 -31.92 0.39
CA THR A 143 -1.88 -32.85 0.76
C THR A 143 -2.40 -34.17 1.31
N GLU A 144 -3.53 -34.16 2.02
CA GLU A 144 -4.20 -35.37 2.53
C GLU A 144 -4.88 -36.16 1.39
N LYS A 145 -5.55 -35.51 0.46
CA LYS A 145 -6.26 -36.10 -0.65
C LYS A 145 -6.15 -35.29 -1.92
N GLN A 146 -5.31 -35.76 -2.85
CA GLN A 146 -5.14 -35.17 -4.17
C GLN A 146 -6.26 -35.61 -5.11
N ASN A 147 -7.19 -34.72 -5.41
CA ASN A 147 -8.27 -34.94 -6.35
C ASN A 147 -8.63 -33.63 -7.07
N PHE A 148 -9.51 -33.73 -8.07
CA PHE A 148 -9.95 -32.62 -8.90
C PHE A 148 -10.47 -31.43 -8.07
N TRP A 149 -11.40 -31.67 -7.13
CA TRP A 149 -12.02 -30.61 -6.36
C TRP A 149 -11.05 -29.90 -5.39
N ASN A 150 -10.19 -30.66 -4.73
CA ASN A 150 -9.18 -30.08 -3.85
C ASN A 150 -8.15 -29.25 -4.64
N ALA A 151 -7.83 -29.66 -5.88
CA ALA A 151 -6.97 -28.89 -6.78
C ALA A 151 -7.64 -27.59 -7.23
N VAL A 152 -8.92 -27.65 -7.65
CA VAL A 152 -9.70 -26.46 -8.05
C VAL A 152 -9.81 -25.48 -6.87
N LEU A 153 -10.20 -25.95 -5.68
CA LEU A 153 -10.32 -25.10 -4.49
C LEU A 153 -8.97 -24.48 -4.09
N LEU A 154 -7.88 -25.24 -4.16
CA LEU A 154 -6.53 -24.72 -3.91
C LEU A 154 -6.19 -23.61 -4.91
N GLY A 155 -6.45 -23.83 -6.21
CA GLY A 155 -6.22 -22.83 -7.24
C GLY A 155 -7.03 -21.54 -7.04
N ILE A 156 -8.31 -21.67 -6.66
CA ILE A 156 -9.15 -20.52 -6.30
C ILE A 156 -8.55 -19.77 -5.11
N SER A 157 -8.10 -20.47 -4.07
CA SER A 157 -7.53 -19.80 -2.89
C SER A 157 -6.22 -19.06 -3.19
N VAL A 158 -5.40 -19.57 -4.10
CA VAL A 158 -4.19 -18.88 -4.57
C VAL A 158 -4.54 -17.63 -5.37
N ALA A 159 -5.55 -17.69 -6.24
CA ALA A 159 -6.02 -16.49 -6.96
C ALA A 159 -6.54 -15.42 -5.99
N LEU A 160 -7.34 -15.78 -4.98
CA LEU A 160 -7.84 -14.85 -3.96
C LEU A 160 -6.71 -14.22 -3.14
N LEU A 161 -5.65 -14.99 -2.86
CA LEU A 161 -4.43 -14.47 -2.24
C LEU A 161 -3.75 -13.42 -3.13
N PHE A 162 -3.56 -13.71 -4.41
CA PHE A 162 -2.91 -12.80 -5.35
C PHE A 162 -3.74 -11.53 -5.58
N TYR A 163 -5.06 -11.64 -5.60
CA TYR A 163 -5.96 -10.50 -5.60
C TYR A 163 -5.91 -9.67 -4.31
N SER A 164 -5.44 -10.26 -3.21
CA SER A 164 -5.33 -9.54 -1.92
C SER A 164 -4.06 -8.70 -1.84
N LYS A 165 -2.90 -9.28 -2.16
CA LYS A 165 -1.61 -8.58 -2.05
C LYS A 165 -0.50 -9.31 -2.82
N TYR A 166 0.41 -8.58 -3.45
CA TYR A 166 1.50 -9.18 -4.24
C TYR A 166 2.46 -10.04 -3.41
N GLN A 167 2.66 -9.73 -2.11
CA GLN A 167 3.45 -10.55 -1.20
C GLN A 167 2.90 -11.99 -1.02
N ALA A 168 1.67 -12.25 -1.43
CA ALA A 168 1.10 -13.61 -1.46
C ALA A 168 1.92 -14.58 -2.33
N VAL A 169 2.62 -14.07 -3.35
CA VAL A 169 3.55 -14.86 -4.16
C VAL A 169 4.62 -15.53 -3.30
N LEU A 170 5.16 -14.81 -2.31
CA LEU A 170 6.15 -15.36 -1.37
C LEU A 170 5.54 -16.45 -0.46
N LEU A 171 4.28 -16.28 -0.03
CA LEU A 171 3.58 -17.30 0.76
C LEU A 171 3.51 -18.61 -0.01
N VAL A 172 2.99 -18.57 -1.25
CA VAL A 172 2.88 -19.75 -2.11
C VAL A 172 4.26 -20.32 -2.41
N PHE A 173 5.25 -19.51 -2.70
CA PHE A 173 6.63 -19.90 -2.97
C PHE A 173 7.24 -20.69 -1.78
N PHE A 174 7.13 -20.17 -0.55
CA PHE A 174 7.68 -20.87 0.63
C PHE A 174 6.93 -22.17 0.93
N VAL A 175 5.62 -22.25 0.68
CA VAL A 175 4.86 -23.50 0.80
C VAL A 175 5.31 -24.51 -0.26
N VAL A 176 5.50 -24.11 -1.50
CA VAL A 176 6.00 -24.99 -2.58
C VAL A 176 7.41 -25.51 -2.26
N ILE A 177 8.34 -24.64 -1.84
CA ILE A 177 9.69 -25.04 -1.44
C ILE A 177 9.66 -26.03 -0.25
N SER A 178 8.74 -25.85 0.69
CA SER A 178 8.60 -26.76 1.81
C SER A 178 8.25 -28.18 1.37
N ASN A 179 7.63 -28.36 0.19
CA ASN A 179 7.16 -29.65 -0.31
C ASN A 179 7.34 -29.77 -1.84
N LEU A 180 8.56 -29.78 -2.32
CA LEU A 180 8.88 -29.91 -3.75
C LEU A 180 8.31 -31.19 -4.40
N LYS A 181 8.10 -32.25 -3.61
CA LYS A 181 7.46 -33.51 -4.10
C LYS A 181 6.03 -33.25 -4.63
N MET A 182 5.38 -32.17 -4.21
CA MET A 182 4.07 -31.79 -4.73
C MET A 182 4.10 -31.50 -6.25
N LEU A 183 5.23 -31.01 -6.77
CA LEU A 183 5.41 -30.71 -8.19
C LEU A 183 5.44 -31.96 -9.09
N THR A 184 5.60 -33.15 -8.53
CA THR A 184 5.50 -34.40 -9.30
C THR A 184 4.06 -34.90 -9.46
N LYS A 185 3.09 -34.20 -8.91
CA LYS A 185 1.68 -34.61 -8.88
C LYS A 185 0.85 -33.83 -9.92
N PRO A 186 0.06 -34.51 -10.78
CA PRO A 186 -0.66 -33.83 -11.87
C PRO A 186 -1.68 -32.79 -11.38
N TYR A 187 -2.34 -33.02 -10.26
CA TYR A 187 -3.36 -32.13 -9.73
C TYR A 187 -2.83 -30.75 -9.29
N ILE A 188 -1.51 -30.59 -9.03
CA ILE A 188 -0.95 -29.28 -8.72
C ILE A 188 -0.97 -28.35 -9.94
N TYR A 189 -0.77 -28.93 -11.14
CA TYR A 189 -0.85 -28.16 -12.39
C TYR A 189 -2.28 -27.72 -12.69
N LEU A 190 -3.29 -28.53 -12.34
CA LEU A 190 -4.68 -28.11 -12.40
C LEU A 190 -4.94 -26.89 -11.49
N ALA A 191 -4.42 -26.90 -10.26
CA ALA A 191 -4.52 -25.74 -9.37
C ALA A 191 -3.84 -24.50 -9.97
N GLY A 192 -2.67 -24.66 -10.60
CA GLY A 192 -1.98 -23.60 -11.33
C GLY A 192 -2.80 -23.04 -12.51
N ILE A 193 -3.40 -23.92 -13.31
CA ILE A 193 -4.27 -23.51 -14.43
C ILE A 193 -5.48 -22.70 -13.93
N VAL A 194 -6.17 -23.20 -12.89
CA VAL A 194 -7.31 -22.47 -12.30
C VAL A 194 -6.88 -21.11 -11.78
N THR A 195 -5.74 -21.02 -11.08
CA THR A 195 -5.18 -19.74 -10.63
C THR A 195 -4.92 -18.80 -11.80
N SER A 196 -4.24 -19.29 -12.84
CA SER A 196 -3.89 -18.48 -14.02
C SER A 196 -5.13 -17.96 -14.75
N LEU A 197 -6.14 -18.79 -14.93
CA LEU A 197 -7.40 -18.40 -15.57
C LEU A 197 -8.13 -17.31 -14.76
N LEU A 198 -8.18 -17.46 -13.43
CA LEU A 198 -8.81 -16.46 -12.56
C LEU A 198 -8.02 -15.16 -12.49
N MET A 199 -6.71 -15.18 -12.72
CA MET A 199 -5.85 -13.98 -12.73
C MET A 199 -5.84 -13.24 -14.08
N LEU A 200 -6.45 -13.79 -15.14
CA LEU A 200 -6.47 -13.16 -16.47
C LEU A 200 -6.99 -11.70 -16.45
N PRO A 201 -8.12 -11.37 -15.79
CA PRO A 201 -8.59 -9.99 -15.78
C PRO A 201 -7.58 -9.00 -15.18
N HIS A 202 -6.89 -9.41 -14.11
CA HIS A 202 -5.86 -8.60 -13.49
C HIS A 202 -4.63 -8.43 -14.39
N LEU A 203 -4.22 -9.48 -15.09
CA LEU A 203 -3.13 -9.41 -16.04
C LEU A 203 -3.46 -8.50 -17.22
N MET A 204 -4.68 -8.59 -17.75
CA MET A 204 -5.15 -7.70 -18.83
C MET A 204 -5.12 -6.24 -18.38
N TRP A 205 -5.61 -5.95 -17.17
CA TRP A 205 -5.51 -4.62 -16.59
C TRP A 205 -4.07 -4.09 -16.54
N HIS A 206 -3.11 -4.93 -16.16
CA HIS A 206 -1.70 -4.55 -16.15
C HIS A 206 -1.14 -4.25 -17.53
N ILE A 207 -1.53 -5.04 -18.55
CA ILE A 207 -1.11 -4.82 -19.94
C ILE A 207 -1.66 -3.48 -20.46
N GLU A 208 -2.93 -3.17 -20.18
CA GLU A 208 -3.58 -1.93 -20.60
C GLU A 208 -2.99 -0.68 -19.94
N HIS A 209 -2.36 -0.81 -18.76
CA HIS A 209 -1.81 0.28 -17.99
C HIS A 209 -0.27 0.29 -17.90
N ASP A 210 0.44 -0.39 -18.81
CA ASP A 210 1.91 -0.43 -18.85
C ASP A 210 2.57 -0.94 -17.57
N PHE A 211 1.96 -1.92 -16.89
CA PHE A 211 2.50 -2.56 -15.68
C PHE A 211 2.92 -1.58 -14.55
N PRO A 212 2.06 -0.67 -14.11
CA PRO A 212 2.43 0.42 -13.19
C PRO A 212 2.99 -0.07 -11.86
N THR A 213 2.46 -1.15 -11.33
CA THR A 213 2.89 -1.73 -10.05
C THR A 213 4.29 -2.33 -10.12
N PHE A 214 4.65 -2.96 -11.25
CA PHE A 214 5.99 -3.50 -11.44
C PHE A 214 7.02 -2.39 -11.52
N GLN A 215 6.73 -1.29 -12.25
CA GLN A 215 7.58 -0.12 -12.28
C GLN A 215 7.79 0.44 -10.87
N TYR A 216 6.71 0.61 -10.10
CA TYR A 216 6.77 1.13 -8.75
C TYR A 216 7.62 0.25 -7.80
N HIS A 217 7.41 -1.06 -7.78
CA HIS A 217 8.09 -1.94 -6.82
C HIS A 217 9.52 -2.32 -7.23
N LEU A 218 9.80 -2.50 -8.53
CA LEU A 218 11.09 -3.00 -9.00
C LEU A 218 12.05 -1.88 -9.39
N VAL A 219 11.54 -0.73 -9.86
CA VAL A 219 12.39 0.37 -10.34
C VAL A 219 12.43 1.50 -9.32
N ASP A 220 11.28 2.06 -8.95
CA ASP A 220 11.22 3.28 -8.15
C ASP A 220 11.66 3.07 -6.70
N ARG A 221 11.52 1.86 -6.16
CA ARG A 221 11.91 1.51 -4.78
C ARG A 221 13.33 0.94 -4.64
N SER A 222 14.01 0.63 -5.73
CA SER A 222 15.38 0.09 -5.66
C SER A 222 16.37 1.16 -5.21
N GLU A 223 17.17 0.87 -4.19
CA GLU A 223 18.21 1.75 -3.67
C GLU A 223 19.57 1.06 -3.65
N LYS A 224 20.64 1.87 -3.50
CA LYS A 224 21.96 1.35 -3.17
C LYS A 224 21.94 0.74 -1.77
N PHE A 225 22.85 -0.21 -1.53
CA PHE A 225 23.05 -0.83 -0.23
C PHE A 225 23.15 0.21 0.90
N LYS A 226 22.29 0.08 1.93
CA LYS A 226 22.29 0.91 3.14
C LYS A 226 22.00 0.03 4.36
N ILE A 227 23.00 -0.20 5.17
CA ILE A 227 22.87 -0.97 6.42
C ILE A 227 21.80 -0.38 7.37
N LYS A 228 21.52 0.92 7.28
CA LYS A 228 20.50 1.61 8.06
C LYS A 228 19.14 0.92 7.98
N TYR A 229 18.69 0.52 6.79
CA TYR A 229 17.39 -0.12 6.62
C TYR A 229 17.31 -1.50 7.29
N PHE A 230 18.42 -2.24 7.31
CA PHE A 230 18.50 -3.51 8.04
C PHE A 230 18.42 -3.28 9.56
N LEU A 231 19.09 -2.26 10.07
CA LEU A 231 19.03 -1.90 11.50
C LEU A 231 17.62 -1.41 11.90
N GLU A 232 16.89 -0.76 11.01
CA GLU A 232 15.49 -0.36 11.22
C GLU A 232 14.54 -1.55 11.11
N TYR A 233 14.83 -2.54 10.27
CA TYR A 233 13.99 -3.72 10.08
C TYR A 233 13.81 -4.53 11.37
N LEU A 234 14.89 -4.78 12.11
CA LEU A 234 14.84 -5.61 13.33
C LEU A 234 13.86 -5.09 14.40
N PRO A 235 13.96 -3.82 14.86
CA PRO A 235 13.00 -3.29 15.83
C PRO A 235 11.57 -3.19 15.25
N ASN A 236 11.42 -2.99 13.95
CA ASN A 236 10.10 -2.98 13.32
C ASN A 236 9.38 -4.32 13.46
N GLN A 237 10.11 -5.45 13.45
CA GLN A 237 9.47 -6.76 13.68
C GLN A 237 8.92 -6.90 15.11
N PHE A 238 9.49 -6.22 16.10
CA PHE A 238 8.91 -6.17 17.45
C PHE A 238 7.58 -5.40 17.48
N ALA A 239 7.46 -4.34 16.67
CA ALA A 239 6.19 -3.63 16.52
C ALA A 239 5.13 -4.46 15.76
N VAL A 240 5.53 -5.35 14.85
CA VAL A 240 4.62 -6.23 14.12
C VAL A 240 4.14 -7.39 14.98
N PHE A 241 5.07 -8.11 15.63
CA PHE A 241 4.79 -9.40 16.25
C PHE A 241 4.79 -9.39 17.78
N ASN A 242 5.05 -8.26 18.43
CA ASN A 242 5.30 -8.18 19.88
C ASN A 242 6.59 -8.90 20.29
N PRO A 243 7.57 -8.22 20.93
CA PRO A 243 8.85 -8.82 21.32
C PRO A 243 8.68 -10.03 22.25
N PHE A 244 7.66 -10.01 23.10
CA PHE A 244 7.34 -11.11 24.01
C PHE A 244 6.73 -12.33 23.33
N ILE A 245 6.38 -12.24 22.05
CA ILE A 245 5.95 -13.37 21.21
C ILE A 245 7.08 -13.73 20.25
N LEU A 246 7.67 -12.76 19.55
CA LEU A 246 8.66 -13.01 18.49
C LEU A 246 9.93 -13.68 19.04
N ILE A 247 10.51 -13.15 20.13
CA ILE A 247 11.75 -13.71 20.67
C ILE A 247 11.57 -15.17 21.13
N PRO A 248 10.58 -15.52 21.98
CA PRO A 248 10.32 -16.91 22.33
C PRO A 248 9.99 -17.79 21.12
N PHE A 249 9.24 -17.27 20.14
CA PHE A 249 8.93 -18.01 18.94
C PHE A 249 10.19 -18.41 18.17
N VAL A 250 11.10 -17.47 17.96
CA VAL A 250 12.38 -17.74 17.28
C VAL A 250 13.20 -18.79 18.07
N ILE A 251 13.27 -18.68 19.40
CA ILE A 251 13.93 -19.70 20.24
C ILE A 251 13.28 -21.08 20.07
N LEU A 252 11.96 -21.13 20.02
CA LEU A 252 11.22 -22.39 19.87
C LEU A 252 11.38 -22.99 18.46
N LEU A 253 11.52 -22.18 17.42
CA LEU A 253 11.82 -22.64 16.06
C LEU A 253 13.14 -23.41 15.98
N PHE A 254 14.17 -22.97 16.69
CA PHE A 254 15.46 -23.66 16.72
C PHE A 254 15.44 -24.94 17.60
N LYS A 255 14.57 -24.99 18.62
CA LYS A 255 14.51 -26.11 19.57
C LYS A 255 13.57 -27.24 19.16
N ASN A 256 12.63 -26.97 18.24
CA ASN A 256 11.62 -27.94 17.84
C ASN A 256 11.72 -28.22 16.33
N LYS A 257 11.37 -29.46 15.96
CA LYS A 257 11.29 -29.88 14.55
C LYS A 257 9.83 -29.96 14.13
N TYR A 258 9.56 -29.71 12.87
CA TYR A 258 8.24 -29.96 12.28
C TYR A 258 8.01 -31.49 12.17
N GLN A 259 6.77 -31.94 12.40
CA GLN A 259 6.39 -33.35 12.44
C GLN A 259 5.68 -33.82 11.16
N ASN A 260 5.08 -32.88 10.41
CA ASN A 260 4.31 -33.18 9.20
C ASN A 260 4.50 -32.07 8.13
N LEU A 261 3.94 -32.28 6.93
CA LEU A 261 4.07 -31.35 5.80
C LEU A 261 3.44 -29.99 6.08
N GLN A 262 2.36 -29.96 6.84
CA GLN A 262 1.68 -28.70 7.19
C GLN A 262 2.53 -27.84 8.13
N GLU A 263 3.08 -28.44 9.17
CA GLU A 263 4.01 -27.76 10.08
C GLU A 263 5.28 -27.30 9.36
N LYS A 264 5.78 -28.14 8.42
CA LYS A 264 6.91 -27.75 7.57
C LYS A 264 6.59 -26.53 6.73
N ALA A 265 5.38 -26.44 6.15
CA ALA A 265 4.94 -25.25 5.41
C ALA A 265 4.88 -24.01 6.32
N TYR A 266 4.32 -24.13 7.52
CA TYR A 266 4.31 -23.05 8.51
C TYR A 266 5.71 -22.59 8.90
N TYR A 267 6.64 -23.52 9.12
CA TYR A 267 8.03 -23.21 9.42
C TYR A 267 8.68 -22.42 8.27
N PHE A 268 8.55 -22.92 7.03
CA PHE A 268 9.14 -22.27 5.85
C PHE A 268 8.56 -20.88 5.59
N VAL A 269 7.26 -20.69 5.79
CA VAL A 269 6.63 -19.37 5.66
C VAL A 269 7.12 -18.43 6.75
N SER A 270 7.13 -18.85 8.02
CA SER A 270 7.58 -18.01 9.14
C SER A 270 9.03 -17.55 8.97
N VAL A 271 9.95 -18.50 8.73
CA VAL A 271 11.38 -18.21 8.54
C VAL A 271 11.61 -17.47 7.22
N GLY A 272 10.95 -17.92 6.15
CA GLY A 272 11.10 -17.38 4.82
C GLY A 272 10.75 -15.89 4.74
N PHE A 273 9.62 -15.49 5.31
CA PHE A 273 9.25 -14.06 5.33
C PHE A 273 10.22 -13.22 6.15
N LEU A 274 10.58 -13.67 7.35
CA LEU A 274 11.50 -12.92 8.20
C LEU A 274 12.87 -12.76 7.54
N VAL A 275 13.43 -13.84 6.99
CA VAL A 275 14.75 -13.82 6.35
C VAL A 275 14.73 -13.07 5.01
N PHE A 276 13.72 -13.31 4.17
CA PHE A 276 13.61 -12.63 2.87
C PHE A 276 13.58 -11.11 3.03
N PHE A 277 12.72 -10.60 3.93
CA PHE A 277 12.63 -9.16 4.14
C PHE A 277 13.82 -8.59 4.92
N ALA A 278 14.48 -9.35 5.77
CA ALA A 278 15.76 -8.97 6.33
C ALA A 278 16.84 -8.76 5.26
N LEU A 279 16.93 -9.69 4.28
CA LEU A 279 17.89 -9.57 3.18
C LEU A 279 17.53 -8.43 2.21
N THR A 280 16.26 -8.28 1.87
CA THR A 280 15.82 -7.19 0.97
C THR A 280 15.95 -5.81 1.61
N SER A 281 15.87 -5.71 2.94
CA SER A 281 16.10 -4.46 3.67
C SER A 281 17.52 -3.90 3.51
N LEU A 282 18.49 -4.71 3.10
CA LEU A 282 19.83 -4.24 2.75
C LEU A 282 19.85 -3.37 1.48
N ARG A 283 18.85 -3.49 0.61
CA ARG A 283 18.76 -2.80 -0.69
C ARG A 283 17.58 -1.82 -0.81
N GLY A 284 16.80 -1.65 0.24
CA GLY A 284 15.66 -0.73 0.23
C GLY A 284 14.88 -0.74 1.53
N HIS A 285 14.07 0.30 1.73
CA HIS A 285 13.18 0.36 2.88
C HIS A 285 12.10 -0.73 2.77
N VAL A 286 11.97 -1.54 3.84
CA VAL A 286 10.94 -2.57 3.98
C VAL A 286 9.87 -2.05 4.94
N GLU A 287 8.63 -2.00 4.48
CA GLU A 287 7.52 -1.62 5.35
C GLU A 287 7.31 -2.70 6.43
N PRO A 288 7.15 -2.31 7.70
CA PRO A 288 7.05 -3.26 8.82
C PRO A 288 6.00 -4.36 8.59
N HIS A 289 4.84 -3.99 8.06
CA HIS A 289 3.70 -4.88 7.87
C HIS A 289 3.85 -5.94 6.77
N TRP A 290 4.91 -5.89 5.94
CA TRP A 290 5.09 -6.88 4.87
C TRP A 290 5.29 -8.30 5.36
N THR A 291 5.68 -8.47 6.62
CA THR A 291 5.85 -9.78 7.26
C THR A 291 4.60 -10.30 7.97
N VAL A 292 3.51 -9.51 8.05
CA VAL A 292 2.34 -9.81 8.89
C VAL A 292 1.67 -11.15 8.59
N ILE A 293 1.75 -11.66 7.36
CA ILE A 293 1.18 -12.96 6.99
C ILE A 293 1.79 -14.11 7.78
N ALA A 294 3.04 -13.96 8.24
CA ALA A 294 3.69 -14.93 9.12
C ALA A 294 3.00 -15.05 10.50
N SER A 295 2.10 -14.14 10.86
CA SER A 295 1.33 -14.21 12.11
C SER A 295 0.48 -15.47 12.21
N ILE A 296 -0.08 -15.95 11.09
CA ILE A 296 -0.92 -17.16 11.08
C ILE A 296 -0.10 -18.40 11.46
N PRO A 297 0.96 -18.78 10.72
CA PRO A 297 1.78 -19.91 11.07
C PRO A 297 2.49 -19.74 12.43
N MET A 298 2.82 -18.49 12.81
CA MET A 298 3.45 -18.20 14.12
C MET A 298 2.55 -18.61 15.28
N VAL A 299 1.27 -18.21 15.27
CA VAL A 299 0.32 -18.61 16.33
C VAL A 299 0.18 -20.12 16.40
N ILE A 300 0.02 -20.76 15.24
CA ILE A 300 -0.19 -22.22 15.18
C ILE A 300 1.03 -22.97 15.70
N LEU A 301 2.22 -22.69 15.17
CA LEU A 301 3.46 -23.35 15.60
C LEU A 301 3.80 -23.06 17.06
N PHE A 302 3.60 -21.81 17.52
CA PHE A 302 3.86 -21.45 18.91
C PHE A 302 3.01 -22.31 19.86
N LEU A 303 1.71 -22.43 19.57
CA LEU A 303 0.80 -23.28 20.35
C LEU A 303 1.21 -24.75 20.34
N GLN A 304 1.58 -25.29 19.18
CA GLN A 304 2.07 -26.67 19.06
C GLN A 304 3.36 -26.89 19.86
N PHE A 305 4.28 -25.94 19.86
CA PHE A 305 5.54 -26.05 20.60
C PHE A 305 5.37 -25.97 22.11
N ILE A 306 4.33 -25.31 22.61
CA ILE A 306 4.12 -25.12 24.05
C ILE A 306 3.05 -26.05 24.65
N LYS A 307 2.28 -26.80 23.85
CA LYS A 307 1.15 -27.58 24.35
C LYS A 307 1.48 -28.52 25.49
N GLU A 308 2.68 -29.13 25.51
CA GLU A 308 3.18 -30.05 26.52
C GLU A 308 4.24 -29.39 27.42
N LYS A 309 4.36 -28.08 27.44
CA LYS A 309 5.38 -27.32 28.18
C LYS A 309 4.76 -26.32 29.15
N PRO A 310 4.39 -26.74 30.37
CA PRO A 310 3.69 -25.88 31.33
C PRO A 310 4.37 -24.54 31.63
N SER A 311 5.71 -24.51 31.62
CA SER A 311 6.49 -23.27 31.83
C SER A 311 6.22 -22.23 30.73
N TRP A 312 6.15 -22.67 29.48
CA TRP A 312 5.83 -21.79 28.37
C TRP A 312 4.37 -21.36 28.34
N GLN A 313 3.45 -22.24 28.72
CA GLN A 313 2.04 -21.87 28.91
C GLN A 313 1.89 -20.81 30.01
N LYS A 314 2.60 -20.99 31.15
CA LYS A 314 2.65 -19.97 32.20
C LYS A 314 3.21 -18.66 31.69
N TYR A 315 4.30 -18.71 30.90
CA TYR A 315 4.87 -17.51 30.27
C TYR A 315 3.84 -16.74 29.43
N VAL A 316 3.08 -17.44 28.58
CA VAL A 316 2.02 -16.80 27.76
C VAL A 316 0.95 -16.19 28.66
N ARG A 317 0.48 -16.91 29.70
CA ARG A 317 -0.57 -16.43 30.62
C ARG A 317 -0.13 -15.30 31.55
N THR A 318 1.17 -15.01 31.66
CA THR A 318 1.70 -13.94 32.52
C THR A 318 2.31 -12.82 31.69
N ILE A 319 3.39 -13.10 30.97
CA ILE A 319 4.17 -12.06 30.27
C ILE A 319 3.45 -11.57 29.01
N VAL A 320 3.00 -12.51 28.14
CA VAL A 320 2.29 -12.10 26.91
C VAL A 320 0.94 -11.47 27.27
N LEU A 321 0.20 -12.02 28.24
CA LEU A 321 -1.04 -11.40 28.71
C LEU A 321 -0.79 -10.01 29.28
N GLY A 322 0.28 -9.80 30.05
CA GLY A 322 0.68 -8.49 30.57
C GLY A 322 0.97 -7.49 29.44
N SER A 323 1.56 -7.92 28.33
CA SER A 323 1.82 -7.07 27.17
C SER A 323 0.55 -6.59 26.47
N LEU A 324 -0.60 -7.27 26.63
CA LEU A 324 -1.88 -6.83 26.07
C LEU A 324 -2.34 -5.49 26.68
N VAL A 325 -1.90 -5.15 27.89
CA VAL A 325 -2.17 -3.82 28.47
C VAL A 325 -1.69 -2.73 27.54
N LEU A 326 -0.45 -2.86 27.00
CA LEU A 326 0.09 -1.88 26.05
C LEU A 326 -0.74 -1.84 24.74
N VAL A 327 -1.11 -3.02 24.21
CA VAL A 327 -1.91 -3.11 22.97
C VAL A 327 -3.26 -2.41 23.16
N PHE A 328 -3.98 -2.71 24.24
CA PHE A 328 -5.30 -2.11 24.50
C PHE A 328 -5.19 -0.64 24.92
N THR A 329 -4.15 -0.22 25.64
CA THR A 329 -3.89 1.19 25.90
C THR A 329 -3.70 1.97 24.59
N THR A 330 -2.91 1.44 23.66
CA THR A 330 -2.77 2.07 22.33
C THR A 330 -4.12 2.18 21.60
N ARG A 331 -4.96 1.15 21.66
CA ARG A 331 -6.33 1.20 21.09
C ARG A 331 -7.19 2.31 21.70
N VAL A 332 -7.14 2.48 23.02
CA VAL A 332 -7.85 3.57 23.71
C VAL A 332 -7.29 4.93 23.29
N LEU A 333 -5.97 5.06 23.21
CA LEU A 333 -5.32 6.30 22.76
C LEU A 333 -5.71 6.71 21.33
N LEU A 334 -5.96 5.74 20.43
CA LEU A 334 -6.47 6.01 19.09
C LEU A 334 -7.88 6.64 19.05
N LEU A 335 -8.62 6.59 20.16
CA LEU A 335 -9.93 7.24 20.31
C LEU A 335 -9.85 8.62 20.96
N THR A 336 -8.64 9.10 21.26
CA THR A 336 -8.40 10.34 22.00
C THR A 336 -7.44 11.24 21.26
N ASP A 337 -7.42 12.53 21.60
CA ASP A 337 -6.46 13.50 21.07
C ASP A 337 -5.11 13.54 21.83
N LEU A 338 -4.86 12.50 22.66
CA LEU A 338 -3.63 12.41 23.47
C LEU A 338 -2.41 11.95 22.65
N LEU A 339 -2.61 11.33 21.50
CA LEU A 339 -1.52 10.95 20.62
C LEU A 339 -0.84 12.17 19.98
N PRO A 340 0.48 12.12 19.74
CA PRO A 340 1.17 13.20 19.06
C PRO A 340 0.49 13.55 17.73
N LYS A 341 0.21 14.84 17.50
CA LYS A 341 -0.45 15.33 16.27
C LYS A 341 0.28 14.92 14.98
N LYS A 342 1.60 14.72 15.05
CA LYS A 342 2.42 14.21 13.94
C LYS A 342 2.01 12.81 13.45
N LEU A 343 1.33 12.03 14.30
CA LEU A 343 0.87 10.69 13.91
C LEU A 343 -0.45 10.72 13.12
N GLU A 344 -1.13 11.88 13.07
CA GLU A 344 -2.33 12.12 12.27
C GLU A 344 -3.44 11.06 12.46
N PHE A 345 -3.64 10.58 13.70
CA PHE A 345 -4.71 9.62 13.99
C PHE A 345 -6.06 10.30 14.26
N THR A 346 -6.07 11.57 14.65
CA THR A 346 -7.28 12.35 15.01
C THR A 346 -7.25 13.74 14.41
N GLY A 347 -8.43 14.38 14.30
CA GLY A 347 -8.58 15.77 13.83
C GLY A 347 -8.59 15.96 12.32
N LYS A 348 -8.53 14.87 11.53
CA LYS A 348 -8.56 14.95 10.06
C LYS A 348 -9.93 15.43 9.55
N GLU A 349 -11.00 14.92 10.12
CA GLU A 349 -12.36 15.31 9.73
C GLU A 349 -12.59 16.82 9.90
N GLN A 350 -12.22 17.36 11.08
CA GLN A 350 -12.33 18.80 11.35
C GLN A 350 -11.49 19.60 10.36
N LYS A 351 -10.24 19.17 10.11
CA LYS A 351 -9.30 19.83 9.19
C LYS A 351 -9.88 19.99 7.79
N TYR A 352 -10.37 18.88 7.20
CA TYR A 352 -10.83 18.91 5.81
C TYR A 352 -12.22 19.52 5.65
N LYS A 353 -13.11 19.39 6.66
CA LYS A 353 -14.39 20.09 6.68
C LYS A 353 -14.21 21.61 6.75
N ALA A 354 -13.30 22.11 7.60
CA ALA A 354 -12.98 23.54 7.65
C ALA A 354 -12.47 24.07 6.30
N LEU A 355 -11.65 23.30 5.58
CA LEU A 355 -11.24 23.68 4.22
C LEU A 355 -12.44 23.75 3.28
N ALA A 356 -13.32 22.77 3.30
CA ALA A 356 -14.51 22.73 2.44
C ALA A 356 -15.46 23.91 2.71
N GLU A 357 -15.68 24.28 3.97
CA GLU A 357 -16.47 25.44 4.37
C GLU A 357 -15.88 26.74 3.81
N LYS A 358 -14.55 26.89 3.88
CA LYS A 358 -13.84 28.09 3.41
C LYS A 358 -13.82 28.21 1.89
N ILE A 359 -13.62 27.10 1.18
CA ILE A 359 -13.51 27.06 -0.28
C ILE A 359 -14.89 26.98 -0.97
N GLY A 360 -15.91 26.49 -0.26
CA GLY A 360 -17.25 26.28 -0.80
C GLY A 360 -17.26 25.17 -1.87
N LYS A 361 -17.93 25.42 -2.99
CA LYS A 361 -18.09 24.46 -4.09
C LYS A 361 -16.93 24.45 -5.09
N THR A 362 -15.91 25.29 -4.89
CA THR A 362 -14.74 25.33 -5.79
C THR A 362 -13.96 24.01 -5.67
N PRO A 363 -13.67 23.31 -6.78
CA PRO A 363 -12.86 22.09 -6.74
C PRO A 363 -11.46 22.37 -6.17
N VAL A 364 -10.96 21.44 -5.36
CA VAL A 364 -9.63 21.54 -4.73
C VAL A 364 -8.64 20.61 -5.42
N LEU A 365 -7.48 21.14 -5.80
CA LEU A 365 -6.37 20.38 -6.35
C LEU A 365 -5.19 20.42 -5.37
N PHE A 366 -4.79 19.24 -4.90
CA PHE A 366 -3.65 19.09 -3.99
C PHE A 366 -2.37 18.83 -4.78
N THR A 367 -1.30 19.60 -4.53
CA THR A 367 -0.02 19.43 -5.23
C THR A 367 0.92 18.43 -4.54
N GLY A 368 0.63 18.05 -3.31
CA GLY A 368 1.49 17.19 -2.49
C GLY A 368 1.06 15.73 -2.51
N SER A 369 0.19 15.37 -1.60
CA SER A 369 -0.13 13.98 -1.29
C SER A 369 -1.48 13.53 -1.86
N PHE A 370 -1.51 12.35 -2.49
CA PHE A 370 -2.75 11.64 -2.83
C PHE A 370 -3.62 11.34 -1.59
N GLN A 371 -2.99 11.25 -0.42
CA GLN A 371 -3.67 11.04 0.86
C GLN A 371 -4.54 12.23 1.24
N SER A 372 -4.03 13.46 1.09
CA SER A 372 -4.80 14.70 1.34
C SER A 372 -6.05 14.77 0.46
N THR A 373 -5.90 14.49 -0.83
CA THR A 373 -7.02 14.40 -1.77
C THR A 373 -8.05 13.35 -1.32
N SER A 374 -7.57 12.16 -0.95
CA SER A 374 -8.43 11.05 -0.56
C SER A 374 -9.22 11.36 0.72
N LEU A 375 -8.57 11.96 1.71
CA LEU A 375 -9.21 12.40 2.96
C LEU A 375 -10.24 13.51 2.72
N TYR A 376 -9.89 14.51 1.90
CA TYR A 376 -10.82 15.58 1.53
C TYR A 376 -12.08 15.01 0.89
N ASN A 377 -11.93 14.13 -0.12
CA ASN A 377 -13.05 13.47 -0.77
C ASN A 377 -13.89 12.62 0.20
N TYR A 378 -13.23 11.92 1.14
CA TYR A 378 -13.92 11.07 2.11
C TYR A 378 -14.75 11.87 3.11
N PHE A 379 -14.16 12.90 3.74
CA PHE A 379 -14.83 13.63 4.83
C PHE A 379 -15.83 14.66 4.34
N THR A 380 -15.67 15.18 3.12
CA THR A 380 -16.51 16.26 2.61
C THR A 380 -17.52 15.82 1.55
N GLY A 381 -17.28 14.68 0.91
CA GLY A 381 -18.04 14.27 -0.27
C GLY A 381 -17.75 15.10 -1.53
N ASN A 382 -16.95 16.17 -1.42
CA ASN A 382 -16.58 17.00 -2.54
C ASN A 382 -15.54 16.31 -3.43
N GLU A 383 -15.57 16.60 -4.72
CA GLU A 383 -14.56 16.10 -5.65
C GLU A 383 -13.28 16.93 -5.58
N SER A 384 -12.17 16.25 -5.55
CA SER A 384 -10.83 16.84 -5.69
C SER A 384 -9.91 15.87 -6.44
N SER A 385 -8.75 16.37 -6.86
CA SER A 385 -7.70 15.55 -7.47
C SER A 385 -6.34 15.94 -6.94
N THR A 386 -5.34 15.11 -7.20
CA THR A 386 -3.95 15.42 -6.89
C THR A 386 -3.18 15.74 -8.14
N LEU A 387 -2.24 16.67 -8.01
CA LEU A 387 -1.21 16.98 -9.00
C LEU A 387 0.16 16.45 -8.56
N GLY A 388 0.17 15.40 -7.73
CA GLY A 388 1.40 14.81 -7.16
C GLY A 388 2.41 14.33 -8.19
N SER A 389 1.95 13.90 -9.38
CA SER A 389 2.82 13.54 -10.51
C SER A 389 3.64 14.70 -11.08
N LEU A 390 3.23 15.94 -10.83
CA LEU A 390 4.04 17.11 -11.20
C LEU A 390 5.34 17.23 -10.39
N ASN A 391 5.43 16.56 -9.25
CA ASN A 391 6.56 16.78 -8.36
C ASN A 391 7.36 15.55 -8.04
N VAL A 392 6.92 14.32 -8.25
CA VAL A 392 7.76 13.13 -8.01
C VAL A 392 7.04 11.78 -8.16
N LYS A 393 5.76 11.64 -7.79
CA LYS A 393 5.21 10.30 -7.58
C LYS A 393 3.88 10.10 -8.28
N LYS A 394 3.86 9.18 -9.24
CA LYS A 394 2.62 8.68 -9.82
C LYS A 394 1.82 7.88 -8.78
N THR A 395 0.50 7.92 -8.89
CA THR A 395 -0.46 7.25 -8.02
C THR A 395 -1.65 6.77 -8.84
N GLN A 396 -2.66 6.16 -8.22
CA GLN A 396 -3.90 5.79 -8.89
C GLN A 396 -4.62 6.99 -9.52
N PHE A 397 -4.48 8.19 -8.96
CA PHE A 397 -5.06 9.40 -9.56
C PHE A 397 -4.48 9.71 -10.94
N ASP A 398 -3.25 9.26 -11.22
CA ASP A 398 -2.65 9.39 -12.55
C ASP A 398 -3.25 8.44 -13.58
N ILE A 399 -3.74 7.29 -13.16
CA ILE A 399 -4.50 6.36 -14.00
C ILE A 399 -5.91 6.92 -14.26
N TRP A 400 -6.59 7.43 -13.24
CA TRP A 400 -7.92 8.02 -13.37
C TRP A 400 -7.94 9.35 -14.12
N GLN A 401 -6.84 10.11 -14.12
CA GLN A 401 -6.70 11.42 -14.79
C GLN A 401 -7.82 12.42 -14.44
N ARG A 402 -8.31 12.38 -13.20
CA ARG A 402 -9.45 13.21 -12.77
C ARG A 402 -9.17 14.71 -12.86
N GLU A 403 -7.90 15.14 -12.80
CA GLU A 403 -7.50 16.55 -12.97
C GLU A 403 -7.90 17.11 -14.35
N GLN A 404 -8.03 16.25 -15.37
CA GLN A 404 -8.46 16.65 -16.71
C GLN A 404 -9.90 17.20 -16.76
N ASN A 405 -10.75 16.84 -15.79
CA ASN A 405 -12.13 17.31 -15.69
C ASN A 405 -12.23 18.78 -15.23
N TYR A 406 -11.13 19.36 -14.77
CA TYR A 406 -11.10 20.72 -14.25
C TYR A 406 -10.51 21.76 -15.23
N PHE A 407 -10.06 21.34 -16.40
CA PHE A 407 -9.53 22.26 -17.42
C PHE A 407 -10.53 23.38 -17.73
N GLY A 408 -10.04 24.62 -17.79
CA GLY A 408 -10.80 25.83 -18.03
C GLY A 408 -11.72 26.28 -16.89
N LYS A 409 -11.80 25.52 -15.79
CA LYS A 409 -12.64 25.86 -14.63
C LYS A 409 -11.85 26.61 -13.57
N ARG A 410 -12.58 27.33 -12.73
CA ARG A 410 -12.02 27.89 -11.51
C ARG A 410 -11.75 26.77 -10.52
N VAL A 411 -10.55 26.73 -9.95
CA VAL A 411 -10.10 25.76 -8.95
C VAL A 411 -9.35 26.44 -7.82
N PHE A 412 -9.32 25.82 -6.66
CA PHE A 412 -8.38 26.15 -5.59
C PHE A 412 -7.22 25.17 -5.61
N VAL A 413 -5.99 25.65 -5.71
CA VAL A 413 -4.77 24.85 -5.68
C VAL A 413 -4.16 24.95 -4.29
N GLU A 414 -4.17 23.82 -3.55
CA GLU A 414 -3.43 23.70 -2.29
C GLU A 414 -1.96 23.50 -2.61
N LYS A 415 -1.14 24.50 -2.31
CA LYS A 415 0.30 24.48 -2.52
C LYS A 415 0.99 25.41 -1.54
N PRO A 416 1.66 24.89 -0.50
CA PRO A 416 2.46 25.72 0.39
C PRO A 416 3.72 26.25 -0.34
N ASN A 417 4.26 27.36 0.16
CA ASN A 417 5.57 27.89 -0.23
C ASN A 417 5.74 28.34 -1.69
N THR A 418 4.72 28.92 -2.30
CA THR A 418 4.86 29.64 -3.57
C THR A 418 4.55 31.13 -3.39
N PRO A 419 5.11 32.02 -4.24
CA PRO A 419 4.82 33.48 -4.15
C PRO A 419 3.34 33.84 -4.25
N ARG A 420 2.53 32.98 -4.91
CA ARG A 420 1.07 33.19 -5.04
C ARG A 420 0.27 32.61 -3.88
N SER A 421 0.88 31.74 -3.06
CA SER A 421 0.15 31.08 -1.97
C SER A 421 -0.20 32.06 -0.87
N GLN A 422 -1.47 32.08 -0.50
CA GLN A 422 -1.99 32.80 0.64
C GLN A 422 -2.45 31.84 1.71
N LYS A 423 -2.36 32.23 2.97
CA LYS A 423 -2.97 31.51 4.07
C LYS A 423 -4.49 31.58 3.96
N ILE A 424 -5.15 30.45 3.80
CA ILE A 424 -6.61 30.39 3.72
C ILE A 424 -7.20 30.08 5.09
N ILE A 425 -6.54 29.20 5.84
CA ILE A 425 -6.89 28.85 7.21
C ILE A 425 -5.59 28.83 8.03
N ASP A 426 -5.61 29.47 9.19
CA ASP A 426 -4.53 29.47 10.18
C ASP A 426 -5.13 29.56 11.59
N GLU A 427 -6.05 28.65 11.89
CA GLU A 427 -6.80 28.63 13.14
C GLU A 427 -6.80 27.21 13.74
N ASN A 428 -6.78 27.11 15.05
CA ASN A 428 -6.90 25.83 15.78
C ASN A 428 -5.90 24.73 15.35
N ASN A 429 -4.66 25.13 14.94
CA ASN A 429 -3.65 24.26 14.35
C ASN A 429 -4.01 23.66 12.97
N ILE A 430 -5.03 24.20 12.31
CA ILE A 430 -5.36 23.90 10.92
C ILE A 430 -4.67 24.94 10.06
N ASN A 431 -3.79 24.49 9.16
CA ASN A 431 -3.08 25.37 8.25
C ASN A 431 -3.25 24.88 6.81
N PHE A 432 -3.84 25.73 5.96
CA PHE A 432 -3.92 25.51 4.53
C PHE A 432 -3.46 26.77 3.79
N ASN A 433 -2.53 26.56 2.87
CA ASN A 433 -2.02 27.61 1.98
C ASN A 433 -2.32 27.24 0.53
N GLY A 434 -2.70 28.21 -0.27
CA GLY A 434 -2.98 27.98 -1.67
C GLY A 434 -3.41 29.23 -2.40
N PHE A 435 -3.87 29.06 -3.62
CA PHE A 435 -4.32 30.15 -4.47
C PHE A 435 -5.42 29.67 -5.42
N TYR A 436 -6.26 30.61 -5.87
CA TYR A 436 -7.24 30.36 -6.91
C TYR A 436 -6.61 30.50 -8.29
N VAL A 437 -7.09 29.68 -9.21
CA VAL A 437 -6.82 29.74 -10.65
C VAL A 437 -8.19 29.82 -11.34
N GLU A 438 -8.44 30.85 -12.13
CA GLU A 438 -9.75 31.05 -12.78
C GLU A 438 -9.93 30.11 -13.99
N HIS A 439 -8.86 29.85 -14.74
CA HIS A 439 -8.87 29.00 -15.92
C HIS A 439 -7.78 27.94 -15.80
N PHE A 440 -8.09 26.87 -15.07
CA PHE A 440 -7.10 25.82 -14.77
C PHE A 440 -6.63 25.08 -16.03
N GLN A 441 -5.34 24.85 -16.10
CA GLN A 441 -4.70 23.91 -17.01
C GLN A 441 -3.50 23.23 -16.33
N THR A 442 -3.02 22.11 -16.91
CA THR A 442 -1.80 21.44 -16.47
C THR A 442 -1.10 20.76 -17.65
N PRO A 443 0.24 20.84 -17.77
CA PRO A 443 1.01 20.17 -18.81
C PRO A 443 1.41 18.74 -18.44
N ASN A 444 0.94 18.20 -17.31
CA ASN A 444 1.43 16.94 -16.74
C ASN A 444 1.25 15.70 -17.64
N ARG A 445 0.37 15.76 -18.64
CA ARG A 445 0.10 14.66 -19.59
C ARG A 445 0.73 14.84 -20.95
N LEU A 446 1.36 15.96 -21.23
CA LEU A 446 2.13 16.11 -22.46
C LEU A 446 3.21 15.03 -22.51
N LYS A 447 3.50 14.53 -23.71
CA LYS A 447 4.61 13.60 -23.96
C LYS A 447 5.71 14.35 -24.70
N ILE A 448 6.94 14.16 -24.26
CA ILE A 448 8.11 14.70 -24.95
C ILE A 448 8.99 13.52 -25.37
N GLU A 449 9.19 13.42 -26.68
CA GLU A 449 10.07 12.43 -27.29
C GLU A 449 11.35 13.12 -27.78
N PHE A 450 12.49 12.50 -27.53
CA PHE A 450 13.79 12.95 -27.99
C PHE A 450 14.76 11.79 -28.12
N GLU A 451 15.80 11.99 -28.92
CA GLU A 451 16.93 11.07 -29.02
C GLU A 451 18.21 11.84 -28.73
N LEU A 452 19.06 11.29 -27.88
CA LEU A 452 20.37 11.87 -27.64
C LEU A 452 21.31 11.51 -28.82
N PRO A 453 22.00 12.49 -29.40
CA PRO A 453 23.01 12.22 -30.41
C PRO A 453 24.18 11.37 -29.89
N SER A 454 24.44 11.43 -28.59
CA SER A 454 25.47 10.67 -27.87
C SER A 454 25.10 10.61 -26.38
N GLU A 455 25.51 9.54 -25.70
CA GLU A 455 25.40 9.49 -24.21
C GLU A 455 26.31 10.53 -23.54
N GLN A 456 27.37 10.98 -24.19
CA GLN A 456 28.22 12.07 -23.71
C GLN A 456 27.62 13.42 -24.11
N LEU A 457 27.09 14.14 -23.16
CA LEU A 457 26.53 15.46 -23.36
C LEU A 457 27.62 16.53 -23.34
N LYS A 458 27.68 17.31 -24.43
CA LYS A 458 28.55 18.49 -24.54
C LYS A 458 27.81 19.72 -24.05
N ASN A 459 28.57 20.69 -23.54
CA ASN A 459 27.97 21.98 -23.21
C ASN A 459 27.38 22.62 -24.49
N ASN A 460 26.23 23.29 -24.32
CA ASN A 460 25.43 23.85 -25.41
C ASN A 460 24.95 22.81 -26.45
N GLN A 461 24.74 21.57 -26.02
CA GLN A 461 24.20 20.52 -26.87
C GLN A 461 22.80 20.89 -27.37
N ILE A 462 22.60 20.77 -28.68
CA ILE A 462 21.30 20.93 -29.34
C ILE A 462 20.64 19.55 -29.42
N ILE A 463 19.37 19.44 -28.97
CA ILE A 463 18.61 18.20 -28.99
C ILE A 463 17.27 18.48 -29.67
N PRO A 464 16.92 17.79 -30.75
CA PRO A 464 15.62 17.84 -31.36
C PRO A 464 14.60 17.15 -30.45
N ILE A 465 13.43 17.78 -30.27
CA ILE A 465 12.34 17.25 -29.44
C ILE A 465 11.02 17.31 -30.19
N THR A 466 10.13 16.37 -29.86
CA THR A 466 8.74 16.39 -30.30
C THR A 466 7.84 16.42 -29.07
N ILE A 467 7.00 17.45 -28.96
CA ILE A 467 6.02 17.61 -27.89
C ILE A 467 4.67 17.15 -28.44
N TYR A 468 4.03 16.19 -27.80
CA TYR A 468 2.73 15.64 -28.19
C TYR A 468 1.69 15.82 -27.09
N ASN A 469 0.49 16.23 -27.45
CA ASN A 469 -0.64 16.37 -26.55
C ASN A 469 -1.63 15.17 -26.72
N PRO A 470 -1.54 14.11 -25.89
CA PRO A 470 -2.45 12.97 -25.94
C PRO A 470 -3.80 13.23 -25.27
N THR A 471 -4.00 14.40 -24.65
CA THR A 471 -5.19 14.72 -23.85
C THR A 471 -6.35 15.21 -24.72
N LYS A 472 -7.53 15.34 -24.11
CA LYS A 472 -8.73 15.93 -24.73
C LYS A 472 -8.77 17.46 -24.60
N ASN A 473 -7.82 18.04 -23.86
CA ASN A 473 -7.80 19.44 -23.53
C ASN A 473 -6.69 20.18 -24.28
N VAL A 474 -6.94 21.45 -24.57
CA VAL A 474 -5.94 22.34 -25.17
C VAL A 474 -4.95 22.80 -24.11
N VAL A 475 -3.65 22.78 -24.41
CA VAL A 475 -2.61 23.34 -23.52
C VAL A 475 -2.06 24.62 -24.13
N ASN A 476 -2.20 25.72 -23.41
CA ASN A 476 -1.66 27.05 -23.79
C ASN A 476 -0.34 27.29 -23.05
N PHE A 477 0.76 27.35 -23.78
CA PHE A 477 2.09 27.59 -23.19
C PHE A 477 2.25 29.02 -22.64
N ASN A 478 1.53 30.00 -23.22
CA ASN A 478 1.53 31.39 -22.77
C ASN A 478 0.34 31.71 -21.87
N HIS A 479 -0.18 30.71 -21.13
CA HIS A 479 -1.32 30.92 -20.24
C HIS A 479 -1.02 31.98 -19.17
N PRO A 480 -1.89 32.99 -18.94
CA PRO A 480 -1.59 34.12 -18.06
C PRO A 480 -1.37 33.71 -16.59
N GLU A 481 -2.05 32.66 -16.14
CA GLU A 481 -1.95 32.17 -14.74
C GLU A 481 -0.99 30.99 -14.57
N ILE A 482 -0.85 30.14 -15.59
CA ILE A 482 -0.06 28.90 -15.56
C ILE A 482 0.78 28.83 -16.84
N PRO A 483 1.74 29.73 -17.04
CA PRO A 483 2.66 29.63 -18.18
C PRO A 483 3.48 28.34 -18.08
N VAL A 484 3.74 27.71 -19.23
CA VAL A 484 4.48 26.44 -19.32
C VAL A 484 5.84 26.68 -19.97
N THR A 485 6.89 26.23 -19.32
CA THR A 485 8.25 26.24 -19.83
C THR A 485 8.77 24.82 -19.99
N ILE A 486 9.84 24.64 -20.77
CA ILE A 486 10.52 23.36 -20.92
C ILE A 486 11.85 23.43 -20.19
N THR A 487 12.19 22.37 -19.47
CA THR A 487 13.37 22.29 -18.62
C THR A 487 14.07 20.95 -18.84
N ALA A 488 15.38 20.94 -18.89
CA ALA A 488 16.19 19.73 -18.84
C ALA A 488 16.38 19.28 -17.38
N VAL A 489 16.21 18.00 -17.12
CA VAL A 489 16.34 17.43 -15.77
C VAL A 489 17.44 16.38 -15.77
N PHE A 490 18.37 16.52 -14.85
CA PHE A 490 19.45 15.60 -14.58
C PHE A 490 19.25 14.95 -13.22
N LEU A 491 19.06 13.65 -13.20
CA LEU A 491 18.81 12.87 -11.99
C LEU A 491 20.08 12.06 -11.65
N ALA A 492 20.71 12.36 -10.53
CA ALA A 492 21.79 11.58 -9.95
C ALA A 492 21.50 11.30 -8.47
N HIS A 493 21.62 10.05 -8.05
CA HIS A 493 21.44 9.63 -6.64
C HIS A 493 20.15 10.12 -5.97
N ARG A 494 19.02 10.23 -6.73
CA ARG A 494 17.72 10.80 -6.32
C ARG A 494 17.70 12.32 -6.13
N GLU A 495 18.78 13.01 -6.44
CA GLU A 495 18.79 14.45 -6.51
C GLU A 495 18.52 14.88 -7.96
N THR A 496 17.56 15.78 -8.13
CA THR A 496 17.25 16.37 -9.43
C THR A 496 17.91 17.73 -9.54
N THR A 497 18.55 17.95 -10.67
CA THR A 497 19.05 19.29 -11.06
C THR A 497 18.30 19.71 -12.29
N ASP A 498 17.51 20.78 -12.17
CA ASP A 498 16.74 21.36 -13.25
C ASP A 498 17.58 22.44 -13.93
N ILE A 499 17.74 22.33 -15.25
CA ILE A 499 18.46 23.32 -16.05
C ILE A 499 17.50 23.95 -17.05
N PRO A 500 17.31 25.27 -17.00
CA PRO A 500 16.56 26.00 -18.01
C PRO A 500 17.14 25.74 -19.41
N THR A 501 16.27 25.54 -20.39
CA THR A 501 16.66 25.30 -21.78
C THR A 501 16.40 26.52 -22.63
N GLU A 502 17.30 26.81 -23.58
CA GLU A 502 17.02 27.72 -24.69
C GLU A 502 16.26 26.95 -25.76
N ILE A 503 15.11 27.44 -26.17
CA ILE A 503 14.21 26.77 -27.12
C ILE A 503 14.17 27.58 -28.39
N GLU A 504 14.41 26.95 -29.54
CA GLU A 504 14.41 27.63 -30.84
C GLU A 504 13.05 28.25 -31.14
N LYS A 505 11.97 27.48 -30.93
CA LYS A 505 10.59 27.93 -31.08
C LYS A 505 9.70 27.25 -30.08
N MET A 506 8.93 28.04 -29.33
CA MET A 506 7.96 27.55 -28.38
C MET A 506 6.56 27.48 -29.02
N PRO A 507 5.80 26.39 -28.84
CA PRO A 507 4.40 26.41 -29.27
C PRO A 507 3.62 27.42 -28.42
N THR A 508 2.70 28.17 -29.03
CA THR A 508 1.77 29.02 -28.27
C THR A 508 0.65 28.18 -27.67
N VAL A 509 0.09 27.30 -28.48
CA VAL A 509 -1.03 26.41 -28.13
C VAL A 509 -0.79 25.04 -28.74
N LEU A 510 -1.11 23.97 -28.01
CA LEU A 510 -1.06 22.60 -28.51
C LEU A 510 -2.44 21.94 -28.34
N LYS A 511 -3.12 21.66 -29.43
CA LYS A 511 -4.48 21.07 -29.45
C LYS A 511 -4.42 19.55 -29.14
N PRO A 512 -5.55 18.94 -28.78
CA PRO A 512 -5.68 17.48 -28.65
C PRO A 512 -5.16 16.74 -29.89
N GLY A 513 -4.29 15.74 -29.68
CA GLY A 513 -3.69 14.94 -30.75
C GLY A 513 -2.63 15.64 -31.57
N GLU A 514 -2.30 16.90 -31.29
CA GLU A 514 -1.29 17.67 -32.05
C GLU A 514 0.12 17.39 -31.54
N SER A 515 1.07 17.40 -32.49
CA SER A 515 2.52 17.32 -32.21
C SER A 515 3.22 18.58 -32.68
N PHE A 516 4.19 19.04 -31.91
CA PHE A 516 5.04 20.19 -32.23
C PHE A 516 6.52 19.80 -32.17
N LYS A 517 7.26 20.03 -33.25
CA LYS A 517 8.70 19.76 -33.35
C LYS A 517 9.49 21.03 -33.14
N THR A 518 10.52 20.94 -32.31
CA THR A 518 11.46 22.05 -32.05
C THR A 518 12.81 21.50 -31.61
N GLN A 519 13.74 22.39 -31.29
CA GLN A 519 15.04 22.06 -30.75
C GLN A 519 15.25 22.80 -29.42
N ILE A 520 15.91 22.14 -28.48
CA ILE A 520 16.37 22.73 -27.23
C ILE A 520 17.88 22.72 -27.18
N LYS A 521 18.45 23.77 -26.58
CA LYS A 521 19.87 23.87 -26.29
C LYS A 521 20.06 23.80 -24.78
N ILE A 522 20.98 22.95 -24.34
CA ILE A 522 21.22 22.66 -22.92
C ILE A 522 22.59 23.16 -22.52
N ASN A 523 22.64 24.01 -21.50
CA ASN A 523 23.88 24.47 -20.89
C ASN A 523 24.24 23.60 -19.68
N THR A 524 25.32 22.81 -19.79
CA THR A 524 25.76 21.89 -18.74
C THR A 524 26.89 22.43 -17.86
N GLN A 525 27.30 23.70 -18.01
CA GLN A 525 28.44 24.28 -17.27
C GLN A 525 28.34 24.20 -15.74
N ASN A 526 27.12 24.28 -15.23
CA ASN A 526 26.89 24.25 -13.79
C ASN A 526 26.67 22.83 -13.22
N LEU A 527 26.76 21.79 -14.06
CA LEU A 527 26.67 20.41 -13.61
C LEU A 527 28.05 19.87 -13.23
N LYS A 528 28.09 19.04 -12.21
CA LYS A 528 29.29 18.28 -11.88
C LYS A 528 29.50 17.21 -12.94
N ALA A 529 30.78 16.94 -13.29
CA ALA A 529 31.09 15.81 -14.15
C ALA A 529 30.61 14.49 -13.52
N GLY A 530 29.98 13.64 -14.33
CA GLY A 530 29.43 12.35 -13.83
C GLY A 530 28.31 11.79 -14.69
N ASP A 531 27.79 10.64 -14.22
CA ASP A 531 26.70 9.93 -14.88
C ASP A 531 25.34 10.34 -14.30
N TYR A 532 24.41 10.61 -15.19
CA TYR A 532 23.05 11.07 -14.89
C TYR A 532 22.02 10.24 -15.66
N ASN A 533 20.79 10.21 -15.13
CA ASN A 533 19.62 9.93 -15.94
C ASN A 533 19.07 11.28 -16.40
N PHE A 534 19.07 11.51 -17.70
CA PHE A 534 18.65 12.75 -18.33
C PHE A 534 17.22 12.64 -18.86
N GLY A 535 16.42 13.68 -18.65
CA GLY A 535 15.07 13.78 -19.18
C GLY A 535 14.69 15.23 -19.48
N ILE A 536 13.59 15.40 -20.21
CA ILE A 536 13.02 16.71 -20.56
C ILE A 536 11.62 16.80 -19.94
N THR A 537 11.34 17.90 -19.27
CA THR A 537 10.14 18.13 -18.49
C THR A 537 9.49 19.43 -18.90
N THR A 538 8.18 19.55 -18.67
CA THR A 538 7.51 20.84 -18.64
C THR A 538 7.44 21.33 -17.21
N ASN A 539 7.67 22.62 -17.01
CA ASN A 539 7.62 23.29 -15.72
C ASN A 539 6.54 24.39 -15.73
N CYS A 540 5.81 24.51 -14.63
CA CYS A 540 4.85 25.58 -14.40
C CYS A 540 4.73 25.87 -12.89
N ILE A 541 3.95 26.87 -12.50
CA ILE A 541 3.73 27.21 -11.08
C ILE A 541 3.20 26.03 -10.24
N LEU A 542 2.58 25.03 -10.88
CA LEU A 542 2.05 23.85 -10.19
C LEU A 542 3.15 22.81 -9.88
N GLY A 543 4.25 22.81 -10.61
CA GLY A 543 5.38 21.89 -10.45
C GLY A 543 5.97 21.45 -11.78
N ASN A 544 6.95 20.52 -11.70
CA ASN A 544 7.61 19.91 -12.85
C ASN A 544 6.88 18.63 -13.26
N ALA A 545 6.54 18.49 -14.53
CA ALA A 545 5.96 17.28 -15.09
C ALA A 545 7.03 16.47 -15.84
N TYR A 546 7.25 15.23 -15.43
CA TYR A 546 8.17 14.32 -16.12
C TYR A 546 7.53 13.76 -17.39
N ASN A 547 7.66 14.53 -18.50
CA ASN A 547 6.96 14.26 -19.76
C ASN A 547 7.72 13.32 -20.69
N SER A 548 9.03 13.11 -20.46
CA SER A 548 9.87 12.23 -21.28
C SER A 548 10.31 10.99 -20.52
N LYS A 549 10.79 9.98 -21.25
CA LYS A 549 11.61 8.90 -20.67
C LYS A 549 12.96 9.44 -20.26
N PHE A 550 13.51 8.90 -19.16
CA PHE A 550 14.88 9.18 -18.76
C PHE A 550 15.85 8.25 -19.49
N VAL A 551 16.92 8.81 -20.02
CA VAL A 551 18.01 8.08 -20.70
C VAL A 551 19.32 8.34 -19.99
N LYS A 552 20.27 7.42 -20.08
CA LYS A 552 21.61 7.62 -19.52
C LYS A 552 22.35 8.73 -20.27
N ALA A 553 23.03 9.59 -19.52
CA ALA A 553 23.84 10.66 -20.04
C ALA A 553 25.06 10.91 -19.13
N THR A 554 26.21 11.16 -19.72
CA THR A 554 27.43 11.51 -18.99
C THR A 554 27.79 12.96 -19.30
N VAL A 555 28.05 13.76 -18.27
CA VAL A 555 28.51 15.14 -18.35
C VAL A 555 30.01 15.14 -18.02
N ASN A 556 30.84 15.76 -18.90
CA ASN A 556 32.29 15.85 -18.72
C ASN A 556 32.71 17.16 -18.03
#